data_1592c42d41fd9dfb3c788aa021cdcdbf
#
_entry.id   1592c42d41fd9dfb3c788aa021cdcdbf
#
_cell.length_a   1.000
_cell.length_b   1.000
_cell.length_c   1.000
_cell.angle_alpha   90.00
_cell.angle_beta   90.00
_cell.angle_gamma   90.00
#
_symmetry.space_group_name_H-M   'P 1'
#
loop_
_entity.id
_entity.type
_entity.pdbx_description
1 polymer ?
#
loop_
_entity_poly.entity_id
_entity_poly.type
_entity_poly.pdbx_seq_one_letter_code
_entity_poly.pdbx_strand_id
1 'polypeptide(L)'
;MGKDFENPWGLKTPKGVVKMMSQLLNSAVFPGIQGGPLEHVIAAKAVAFGEALDPSFKEYQTQVMKNAKALGEAFVKMGYNCISGGTDNHCLLIDLRSKYPDLTGKVAENALVRADITVNKNMVPFDSRSAFQTSGIRVGTPAITTRGVKEDKMPYIVELIDRVLRDPENEDEIAKVRKEVNEMMSPLPIFAW
;
A
#
# COMPACT_ATOMS: atom_id res chain seq x y z
N MET A 1 4.01 -27.22 15.40
CA MET A 1 4.16 -26.48 16.66
C MET A 1 5.52 -26.83 17.26
N GLY A 2 6.29 -25.82 17.67
CA GLY A 2 7.53 -26.07 18.40
C GLY A 2 7.27 -26.67 19.78
N LYS A 3 8.25 -27.38 20.32
CA LYS A 3 8.19 -27.91 21.70
C LYS A 3 8.24 -26.75 22.69
N ASP A 4 7.40 -26.74 23.71
CA ASP A 4 7.43 -25.74 24.77
C ASP A 4 8.72 -25.86 25.60
N PHE A 5 9.22 -24.75 26.13
CA PHE A 5 10.47 -24.69 26.86
C PHE A 5 10.41 -23.68 28.02
N GLU A 6 11.30 -23.81 29.00
CA GLU A 6 11.41 -22.84 30.07
C GLU A 6 11.86 -21.48 29.56
N ASN A 7 11.28 -20.40 30.11
CA ASN A 7 11.65 -19.06 29.69
C ASN A 7 13.13 -18.75 29.97
N PRO A 8 13.87 -18.15 29.05
CA PRO A 8 15.30 -17.89 29.17
C PRO A 8 15.64 -16.81 30.23
N TRP A 9 14.64 -16.08 30.69
CA TRP A 9 14.82 -15.00 31.68
C TRP A 9 14.67 -15.49 33.13
N GLY A 10 14.41 -16.78 33.35
CA GLY A 10 14.25 -17.37 34.66
C GLY A 10 13.04 -16.85 35.48
N LEU A 11 12.03 -16.29 34.79
CA LEU A 11 10.82 -15.80 35.46
C LEU A 11 10.03 -16.93 36.07
N LYS A 12 9.65 -16.76 37.36
CA LYS A 12 9.03 -17.79 38.17
C LYS A 12 7.58 -17.48 38.53
N THR A 13 6.83 -18.52 38.84
CA THR A 13 5.51 -18.42 39.47
C THR A 13 5.67 -17.98 40.93
N PRO A 14 4.61 -17.54 41.62
CA PRO A 14 4.64 -17.26 43.06
C PRO A 14 5.11 -18.44 43.90
N LYS A 15 4.99 -19.67 43.42
CA LYS A 15 5.44 -20.91 44.04
C LYS A 15 6.91 -21.27 43.73
N GLY A 16 7.65 -20.39 43.05
CA GLY A 16 9.08 -20.57 42.73
C GLY A 16 9.37 -21.46 41.54
N VAL A 17 8.36 -21.95 40.80
CA VAL A 17 8.54 -22.78 39.61
C VAL A 17 8.82 -21.89 38.38
N VAL A 18 9.83 -22.24 37.57
CA VAL A 18 10.14 -21.51 36.33
C VAL A 18 8.96 -21.62 35.38
N LYS A 19 8.53 -20.49 34.85
CA LYS A 19 7.43 -20.43 33.86
C LYS A 19 7.89 -20.94 32.50
N MET A 20 7.03 -21.71 31.85
CA MET A 20 7.22 -22.09 30.45
C MET A 20 7.01 -20.88 29.54
N MET A 21 7.64 -20.90 28.38
CA MET A 21 7.49 -19.80 27.39
C MET A 21 6.04 -19.61 26.95
N SER A 22 5.29 -20.70 26.77
CA SER A 22 3.85 -20.66 26.45
C SER A 22 3.04 -19.89 27.50
N GLN A 23 3.36 -20.03 28.78
CA GLN A 23 2.67 -19.31 29.88
C GLN A 23 2.91 -17.80 29.80
N LEU A 24 4.13 -17.37 29.44
CA LEU A 24 4.46 -15.96 29.28
C LEU A 24 3.76 -15.38 28.05
N LEU A 25 3.78 -16.09 26.92
CA LEU A 25 3.11 -15.67 25.70
C LEU A 25 1.59 -15.57 25.90
N ASN A 26 0.98 -16.59 26.48
CA ASN A 26 -0.45 -16.57 26.78
C ASN A 26 -0.84 -15.41 27.69
N SER A 27 -0.07 -15.15 28.74
CA SER A 27 -0.31 -14.05 29.66
C SER A 27 -0.10 -12.68 29.00
N ALA A 28 0.85 -12.56 28.09
CA ALA A 28 1.07 -11.34 27.33
C ALA A 28 -0.09 -11.07 26.35
N VAL A 29 -0.65 -12.11 25.74
CA VAL A 29 -1.82 -11.98 24.85
C VAL A 29 -3.07 -11.69 25.68
N PHE A 30 -3.38 -12.53 26.67
CA PHE A 30 -4.55 -12.37 27.54
C PHE A 30 -4.18 -12.63 29.00
N PRO A 31 -4.39 -11.67 29.91
CA PRO A 31 -5.09 -10.39 29.71
C PRO A 31 -4.19 -9.21 29.30
N GLY A 32 -2.93 -9.45 28.92
CA GLY A 32 -1.96 -8.37 28.69
C GLY A 32 -2.34 -7.38 27.59
N ILE A 33 -2.75 -7.87 26.42
CA ILE A 33 -3.10 -7.04 25.25
C ILE A 33 -4.57 -7.20 24.88
N GLN A 34 -5.10 -8.42 24.93
CA GLN A 34 -6.44 -8.77 24.50
C GLN A 34 -7.42 -8.83 25.69
N GLY A 35 -8.71 -8.59 25.38
CA GLY A 35 -9.84 -8.74 26.30
C GLY A 35 -10.94 -9.58 25.64
N GLY A 36 -12.19 -9.17 25.79
CA GLY A 36 -13.32 -9.77 25.10
C GLY A 36 -13.16 -9.67 23.56
N PRO A 37 -13.70 -10.65 22.81
CA PRO A 37 -13.56 -10.66 21.36
C PRO A 37 -14.23 -9.44 20.71
N LEU A 38 -13.57 -8.86 19.72
CA LEU A 38 -14.12 -7.76 18.90
C LEU A 38 -15.06 -8.35 17.85
N GLU A 39 -16.30 -8.64 18.22
CA GLU A 39 -17.26 -9.37 17.40
C GLU A 39 -17.59 -8.67 16.08
N HIS A 40 -17.61 -7.32 16.06
CA HIS A 40 -17.77 -6.54 14.84
C HIS A 40 -16.61 -6.78 13.84
N VAL A 41 -15.36 -6.97 14.32
CA VAL A 41 -14.21 -7.31 13.47
C VAL A 41 -14.34 -8.75 12.96
N ILE A 42 -14.83 -9.68 13.80
CA ILE A 42 -15.07 -11.07 13.39
C ILE A 42 -16.14 -11.11 12.30
N ALA A 43 -17.25 -10.39 12.49
CA ALA A 43 -18.31 -10.28 11.50
C ALA A 43 -17.81 -9.66 10.18
N ALA A 44 -17.03 -8.59 10.26
CA ALA A 44 -16.42 -7.96 9.08
C ALA A 44 -15.51 -8.93 8.29
N LYS A 45 -14.72 -9.76 9.00
CA LYS A 45 -13.91 -10.80 8.35
C LYS A 45 -14.78 -11.87 7.68
N ALA A 46 -15.87 -12.28 8.31
CA ALA A 46 -16.79 -13.26 7.72
C ALA A 46 -17.42 -12.74 6.42
N VAL A 47 -17.84 -11.47 6.39
CA VAL A 47 -18.34 -10.81 5.17
C VAL A 47 -17.26 -10.76 4.10
N ALA A 48 -16.05 -10.26 4.43
CA ALA A 48 -14.96 -10.13 3.47
C ALA A 48 -14.54 -11.49 2.86
N PHE A 49 -14.54 -12.56 3.67
CA PHE A 49 -14.25 -13.91 3.15
C PHE A 49 -15.40 -14.46 2.31
N GLY A 50 -16.66 -14.13 2.67
CA GLY A 50 -17.83 -14.48 1.85
C GLY A 50 -17.75 -13.82 0.47
N GLU A 51 -17.45 -12.53 0.41
CA GLU A 51 -17.23 -11.79 -0.85
C GLU A 51 -16.08 -12.40 -1.66
N ALA A 52 -14.97 -12.76 -1.01
CA ALA A 52 -13.81 -13.36 -1.69
C ALA A 52 -14.09 -14.77 -2.28
N LEU A 53 -15.13 -15.46 -1.81
CA LEU A 53 -15.59 -16.76 -2.37
C LEU A 53 -16.53 -16.58 -3.56
N ASP A 54 -17.10 -15.39 -3.75
CA ASP A 54 -17.99 -15.11 -4.86
C ASP A 54 -17.22 -15.07 -6.20
N PRO A 55 -17.78 -15.62 -7.30
CA PRO A 55 -17.14 -15.54 -8.63
C PRO A 55 -16.79 -14.13 -9.10
N SER A 56 -17.57 -13.11 -8.73
CA SER A 56 -17.31 -11.71 -9.04
C SER A 56 -15.97 -11.20 -8.50
N PHE A 57 -15.50 -11.77 -7.38
CA PHE A 57 -14.19 -11.42 -6.83
C PHE A 57 -13.04 -11.78 -7.79
N LYS A 58 -13.17 -12.87 -8.53
CA LYS A 58 -12.18 -13.25 -9.55
C LYS A 58 -12.16 -12.24 -10.71
N GLU A 59 -13.32 -11.75 -11.12
CA GLU A 59 -13.44 -10.72 -12.15
C GLU A 59 -12.80 -9.41 -11.68
N TYR A 60 -13.10 -9.01 -10.44
CA TYR A 60 -12.49 -7.85 -9.79
C TYR A 60 -10.95 -7.96 -9.76
N GLN A 61 -10.40 -9.08 -9.27
CA GLN A 61 -8.95 -9.27 -9.21
C GLN A 61 -8.30 -9.29 -10.60
N THR A 62 -8.99 -9.82 -11.60
CA THR A 62 -8.53 -9.75 -13.00
C THR A 62 -8.44 -8.31 -13.49
N GLN A 63 -9.41 -7.47 -13.15
CA GLN A 63 -9.37 -6.04 -13.49
C GLN A 63 -8.26 -5.31 -12.72
N VAL A 64 -8.04 -5.63 -11.44
CA VAL A 64 -6.92 -5.09 -10.65
C VAL A 64 -5.58 -5.35 -11.34
N MET A 65 -5.36 -6.57 -11.82
CA MET A 65 -4.12 -6.95 -12.52
C MET A 65 -3.98 -6.24 -13.88
N LYS A 66 -5.07 -6.12 -14.66
CA LYS A 66 -5.07 -5.36 -15.93
C LYS A 66 -4.70 -3.90 -15.69
N ASN A 67 -5.31 -3.28 -14.70
CA ASN A 67 -4.99 -1.91 -14.31
C ASN A 67 -3.53 -1.76 -13.89
N ALA A 68 -3.02 -2.67 -13.07
CA ALA A 68 -1.63 -2.64 -12.62
C ALA A 68 -0.64 -2.80 -13.78
N LYS A 69 -0.92 -3.70 -14.72
CA LYS A 69 -0.11 -3.86 -15.93
C LYS A 69 -0.08 -2.59 -16.77
N ALA A 70 -1.26 -2.02 -17.08
CA ALA A 70 -1.37 -0.80 -17.85
C ALA A 70 -0.69 0.40 -17.16
N LEU A 71 -0.81 0.49 -15.82
CA LEU A 71 -0.14 1.51 -15.03
C LEU A 71 1.39 1.39 -15.14
N GLY A 72 1.93 0.17 -15.04
CA GLY A 72 3.36 -0.11 -15.20
C GLY A 72 3.88 0.24 -16.59
N GLU A 73 3.17 -0.17 -17.64
CA GLU A 73 3.49 0.17 -19.03
C GLU A 73 3.50 1.69 -19.25
N ALA A 74 2.55 2.42 -18.66
CA ALA A 74 2.50 3.86 -18.73
C ALA A 74 3.70 4.53 -18.04
N PHE A 75 4.10 4.05 -16.85
CA PHE A 75 5.30 4.55 -16.17
C PHE A 75 6.57 4.30 -16.99
N VAL A 76 6.75 3.10 -17.53
CA VAL A 76 7.90 2.76 -18.39
C VAL A 76 7.93 3.66 -19.64
N LYS A 77 6.79 3.86 -20.29
CA LYS A 77 6.67 4.74 -21.48
C LYS A 77 7.05 6.20 -21.14
N MET A 78 6.81 6.65 -19.92
CA MET A 78 7.20 7.98 -19.46
C MET A 78 8.64 8.06 -18.92
N GLY A 79 9.43 6.99 -19.05
CA GLY A 79 10.86 6.97 -18.70
C GLY A 79 11.16 6.62 -17.23
N TYR A 80 10.18 6.12 -16.51
CA TYR A 80 10.41 5.60 -15.16
C TYR A 80 10.90 4.15 -15.20
N ASN A 81 11.71 3.78 -14.21
CA ASN A 81 12.10 2.40 -13.99
C ASN A 81 11.11 1.72 -13.03
N CYS A 82 10.29 0.83 -13.55
CA CYS A 82 9.51 -0.09 -12.74
C CYS A 82 10.41 -1.26 -12.31
N ILE A 83 10.60 -1.45 -11.01
CA ILE A 83 11.40 -2.58 -10.50
C ILE A 83 10.80 -3.89 -11.01
N SER A 84 11.64 -4.83 -11.40
CA SER A 84 11.29 -6.09 -12.07
C SER A 84 10.68 -5.92 -13.48
N GLY A 85 10.72 -4.74 -14.07
CA GLY A 85 10.16 -4.45 -15.40
C GLY A 85 8.63 -4.36 -15.45
N GLY A 86 7.95 -4.39 -14.30
CA GLY A 86 6.49 -4.34 -14.19
C GLY A 86 5.94 -5.08 -12.97
N THR A 87 4.76 -5.70 -13.12
CA THR A 87 4.14 -6.43 -12.00
C THR A 87 3.24 -7.57 -12.48
N ASP A 88 3.19 -8.64 -11.68
CA ASP A 88 2.25 -9.77 -11.82
C ASP A 88 1.17 -9.74 -10.73
N ASN A 89 1.08 -8.63 -9.97
CA ASN A 89 0.10 -8.46 -8.90
C ASN A 89 -0.55 -7.07 -8.94
N HIS A 90 -0.99 -6.55 -7.82
CA HIS A 90 -1.76 -5.32 -7.68
C HIS A 90 -0.92 -4.06 -7.45
N CYS A 91 0.39 -4.17 -7.26
CA CYS A 91 1.23 -3.01 -6.94
C CYS A 91 2.54 -2.99 -7.74
N LEU A 92 3.10 -1.80 -7.86
CA LEU A 92 4.36 -1.51 -8.54
C LEU A 92 5.28 -0.74 -7.61
N LEU A 93 6.57 -0.99 -7.75
CA LEU A 93 7.63 -0.20 -7.15
C LEU A 93 8.32 0.60 -8.26
N ILE A 94 8.25 1.91 -8.15
CA ILE A 94 8.81 2.86 -9.14
C ILE A 94 10.08 3.47 -8.56
N ASP A 95 11.19 3.29 -9.26
CA ASP A 95 12.46 3.94 -8.95
C ASP A 95 12.47 5.34 -9.59
N LEU A 96 12.47 6.37 -8.78
CA LEU A 96 12.46 7.77 -9.24
C LEU A 96 13.80 8.22 -9.82
N ARG A 97 14.89 7.58 -9.43
CA ARG A 97 16.26 7.99 -9.83
C ARG A 97 16.49 7.95 -11.33
N SER A 98 15.73 7.09 -12.04
CA SER A 98 15.86 6.96 -13.50
C SER A 98 15.43 8.22 -14.25
N LYS A 99 14.52 9.00 -13.67
CA LYS A 99 13.97 10.21 -14.32
C LYS A 99 14.27 11.48 -13.54
N TYR A 100 14.19 11.42 -12.22
CA TYR A 100 14.42 12.54 -11.31
C TYR A 100 15.45 12.13 -10.24
N PRO A 101 16.77 12.17 -10.55
CA PRO A 101 17.81 11.62 -9.66
C PRO A 101 17.85 12.23 -8.26
N ASP A 102 17.50 13.50 -8.15
CA ASP A 102 17.54 14.24 -6.88
C ASP A 102 16.24 14.12 -6.08
N LEU A 103 15.16 13.64 -6.71
CA LEU A 103 13.85 13.51 -6.06
C LEU A 103 13.86 12.32 -5.08
N THR A 104 13.52 12.60 -3.81
CA THR A 104 13.35 11.53 -2.81
C THR A 104 11.92 11.02 -2.80
N GLY A 105 11.72 9.75 -2.40
CA GLY A 105 10.39 9.19 -2.22
C GLY A 105 9.55 9.98 -1.22
N LYS A 106 10.18 10.55 -0.17
CA LYS A 106 9.48 11.40 0.81
C LYS A 106 8.93 12.69 0.19
N VAL A 107 9.72 13.38 -0.62
CA VAL A 107 9.25 14.59 -1.32
C VAL A 107 8.15 14.25 -2.32
N ALA A 108 8.34 13.17 -3.08
CA ALA A 108 7.34 12.67 -4.02
C ALA A 108 6.00 12.32 -3.33
N GLU A 109 6.04 11.55 -2.24
CA GLU A 109 4.86 11.21 -1.45
C GLU A 109 4.12 12.46 -0.97
N ASN A 110 4.84 13.41 -0.37
CA ASN A 110 4.24 14.64 0.17
C ASN A 110 3.61 15.50 -0.93
N ALA A 111 4.26 15.66 -2.07
CA ALA A 111 3.73 16.44 -3.19
C ALA A 111 2.48 15.78 -3.80
N LEU A 112 2.50 14.47 -4.00
CA LEU A 112 1.36 13.72 -4.54
C LEU A 112 0.17 13.72 -3.58
N VAL A 113 0.39 13.64 -2.26
CA VAL A 113 -0.70 13.76 -1.27
C VAL A 113 -1.37 15.13 -1.36
N ARG A 114 -0.64 16.22 -1.60
CA ARG A 114 -1.22 17.55 -1.83
C ARG A 114 -2.09 17.62 -3.09
N ALA A 115 -1.82 16.76 -4.07
CA ALA A 115 -2.62 16.59 -5.28
C ALA A 115 -3.76 15.56 -5.14
N ASP A 116 -4.08 15.09 -3.93
CA ASP A 116 -5.04 14.02 -3.63
C ASP A 116 -4.70 12.67 -4.30
N ILE A 117 -3.41 12.42 -4.57
CA ILE A 117 -2.89 11.15 -5.07
C ILE A 117 -2.12 10.45 -3.95
N THR A 118 -2.71 9.39 -3.40
CA THR A 118 -2.09 8.64 -2.30
C THR A 118 -1.13 7.57 -2.81
N VAL A 119 0.13 7.69 -2.42
CA VAL A 119 1.19 6.71 -2.66
C VAL A 119 1.99 6.50 -1.37
N ASN A 120 2.88 5.50 -1.36
CA ASN A 120 3.83 5.34 -0.26
C ASN A 120 5.25 5.54 -0.77
N LYS A 121 6.08 6.31 -0.05
CA LYS A 121 7.52 6.27 -0.25
C LYS A 121 8.04 4.87 0.03
N ASN A 122 8.96 4.38 -0.76
CA ASN A 122 9.48 3.04 -0.64
C ASN A 122 10.97 2.97 -1.02
N MET A 123 11.74 2.18 -0.28
CA MET A 123 13.10 1.88 -0.69
C MET A 123 13.08 1.04 -1.97
N VAL A 124 14.05 1.26 -2.81
CA VAL A 124 14.29 0.45 -4.02
C VAL A 124 15.51 -0.46 -3.79
N PRO A 125 15.69 -1.52 -4.59
CA PRO A 125 16.88 -2.34 -4.51
C PRO A 125 18.16 -1.49 -4.59
N PHE A 126 19.11 -1.79 -3.70
CA PHE A 126 20.38 -1.04 -3.58
C PHE A 126 20.19 0.46 -3.36
N ASP A 127 19.16 0.85 -2.61
CA ASP A 127 18.92 2.24 -2.28
C ASP A 127 20.02 2.80 -1.39
N SER A 128 20.64 3.90 -1.81
CA SER A 128 21.68 4.60 -1.04
C SER A 128 21.10 5.58 -0.03
N ARG A 129 19.79 5.88 -0.10
CA ARG A 129 19.09 6.78 0.81
C ARG A 129 18.56 6.01 2.02
N SER A 130 18.35 6.72 3.12
CA SER A 130 17.76 6.12 4.33
C SER A 130 16.29 5.75 4.11
N ALA A 131 15.76 4.84 4.95
CA ALA A 131 14.34 4.45 4.95
C ALA A 131 13.39 5.64 5.23
N PHE A 132 13.88 6.75 5.78
CA PHE A 132 13.10 7.97 6.01
C PHE A 132 12.93 8.82 4.75
N GLN A 133 13.84 8.71 3.79
CA GLN A 133 13.82 9.47 2.55
C GLN A 133 13.44 8.64 1.34
N THR A 134 14.07 7.47 1.17
CA THR A 134 13.88 6.52 0.06
C THR A 134 14.14 7.11 -1.33
N SER A 135 14.24 6.25 -2.34
CA SER A 135 14.43 6.67 -3.74
C SER A 135 13.27 6.25 -4.65
N GLY A 136 12.25 5.65 -4.09
CA GLY A 136 11.09 5.18 -4.86
C GLY A 136 9.76 5.46 -4.20
N ILE A 137 8.73 5.17 -4.97
CA ILE A 137 7.33 5.16 -4.52
C ILE A 137 6.69 3.83 -4.86
N ARG A 138 5.76 3.38 -4.02
CA ARG A 138 4.91 2.24 -4.28
C ARG A 138 3.50 2.72 -4.61
N VAL A 139 2.98 2.23 -5.73
CA VAL A 139 1.63 2.51 -6.22
C VAL A 139 0.86 1.21 -6.40
N GLY A 140 -0.45 1.25 -6.25
CA GLY A 140 -1.31 0.07 -6.38
C GLY A 140 -2.68 0.41 -6.93
N THR A 141 -3.36 -0.58 -7.49
CA THR A 141 -4.60 -0.39 -8.24
C THR A 141 -5.89 -0.85 -7.57
N PRO A 142 -5.91 -1.59 -6.43
CA PRO A 142 -7.17 -2.09 -5.87
C PRO A 142 -8.19 -0.98 -5.56
N ALA A 143 -7.77 0.09 -4.89
CA ALA A 143 -8.68 1.16 -4.48
C ALA A 143 -9.35 1.86 -5.67
N ILE A 144 -8.60 2.17 -6.72
CA ILE A 144 -9.15 2.80 -7.93
C ILE A 144 -9.99 1.81 -8.75
N THR A 145 -9.63 0.52 -8.75
CA THR A 145 -10.44 -0.54 -9.39
C THR A 145 -11.79 -0.70 -8.69
N THR A 146 -11.81 -0.70 -7.35
CA THR A 146 -13.05 -0.72 -6.56
C THR A 146 -13.97 0.46 -6.93
N ARG A 147 -13.39 1.60 -7.25
CA ARG A 147 -14.14 2.79 -7.70
C ARG A 147 -14.56 2.74 -9.17
N GLY A 148 -14.21 1.68 -9.90
CA GLY A 148 -14.62 1.47 -11.30
C GLY A 148 -13.64 2.00 -12.35
N VAL A 149 -12.46 2.47 -11.96
CA VAL A 149 -11.42 2.89 -12.91
C VAL A 149 -10.86 1.68 -13.67
N LYS A 150 -10.70 1.81 -14.98
CA LYS A 150 -10.18 0.77 -15.86
C LYS A 150 -8.84 1.15 -16.49
N GLU A 151 -8.26 0.20 -17.22
CA GLU A 151 -6.92 0.31 -17.79
C GLU A 151 -6.73 1.49 -18.76
N ASP A 152 -7.78 1.95 -19.43
CA ASP A 152 -7.75 3.10 -20.35
C ASP A 152 -7.39 4.42 -19.65
N LYS A 153 -7.62 4.52 -18.34
CA LYS A 153 -7.30 5.70 -17.54
C LYS A 153 -5.87 5.71 -16.99
N MET A 154 -5.17 4.58 -17.02
CA MET A 154 -3.84 4.47 -16.40
C MET A 154 -2.80 5.42 -17.00
N PRO A 155 -2.74 5.63 -18.33
CA PRO A 155 -1.80 6.61 -18.91
C PRO A 155 -2.04 8.03 -18.40
N TYR A 156 -3.30 8.44 -18.25
CA TYR A 156 -3.65 9.75 -17.72
C TYR A 156 -3.30 9.91 -16.26
N ILE A 157 -3.52 8.87 -15.44
CA ILE A 157 -3.10 8.88 -14.03
C ILE A 157 -1.59 9.06 -13.91
N VAL A 158 -0.81 8.37 -14.73
CA VAL A 158 0.66 8.50 -14.73
C VAL A 158 1.10 9.90 -15.19
N GLU A 159 0.40 10.48 -16.16
CA GLU A 159 0.63 11.88 -16.58
C GLU A 159 0.41 12.86 -15.42
N LEU A 160 -0.69 12.73 -14.68
CA LEU A 160 -0.97 13.55 -13.51
C LEU A 160 0.13 13.40 -12.43
N ILE A 161 0.56 12.16 -12.17
CA ILE A 161 1.67 11.88 -11.26
C ILE A 161 2.95 12.56 -11.75
N ASP A 162 3.31 12.41 -13.02
CA ASP A 162 4.54 12.98 -13.58
C ASP A 162 4.56 14.51 -13.53
N ARG A 163 3.43 15.17 -13.77
CA ARG A 163 3.29 16.61 -13.68
C ARG A 163 3.63 17.13 -12.26
N VAL A 164 3.17 16.46 -11.24
CA VAL A 164 3.51 16.77 -9.84
C VAL A 164 4.99 16.50 -9.54
N LEU A 165 5.51 15.34 -9.99
CA LEU A 165 6.88 14.94 -9.68
C LEU A 165 7.94 15.75 -10.40
N ARG A 166 7.59 16.38 -11.51
CA ARG A 166 8.49 17.26 -12.29
C ARG A 166 8.92 18.50 -11.52
N ASP A 167 8.02 19.08 -10.73
CA ASP A 167 8.28 20.22 -9.87
C ASP A 167 7.41 20.10 -8.59
N PRO A 168 7.88 19.35 -7.59
CA PRO A 168 7.10 19.03 -6.41
C PRO A 168 6.84 20.22 -5.46
N GLU A 169 7.46 21.37 -5.72
CA GLU A 169 7.25 22.61 -4.96
C GLU A 169 6.32 23.59 -5.68
N ASN A 170 5.86 23.28 -6.91
CA ASN A 170 4.96 24.12 -7.68
C ASN A 170 3.52 23.97 -7.24
N GLU A 171 3.11 24.77 -6.26
CA GLU A 171 1.76 24.74 -5.69
C GLU A 171 0.66 24.99 -6.72
N ASP A 172 0.89 25.86 -7.71
CA ASP A 172 -0.10 26.13 -8.76
C ASP A 172 -0.36 24.92 -9.64
N GLU A 173 0.68 24.17 -9.99
CA GLU A 173 0.54 22.94 -10.77
C GLU A 173 -0.08 21.82 -9.94
N ILE A 174 0.32 21.67 -8.68
CA ILE A 174 -0.29 20.72 -7.73
C ILE A 174 -1.79 21.00 -7.57
N ALA A 175 -2.20 22.25 -7.44
CA ALA A 175 -3.61 22.61 -7.32
C ALA A 175 -4.40 22.29 -8.59
N LYS A 176 -3.82 22.49 -9.80
CA LYS A 176 -4.44 22.10 -11.07
C LYS A 176 -4.62 20.59 -11.15
N VAL A 177 -3.56 19.83 -10.87
CA VAL A 177 -3.61 18.36 -10.87
C VAL A 177 -4.64 17.86 -9.85
N ARG A 178 -4.67 18.43 -8.64
CA ARG A 178 -5.67 18.09 -7.63
C ARG A 178 -7.10 18.29 -8.14
N LYS A 179 -7.35 19.40 -8.82
CA LYS A 179 -8.67 19.65 -9.44
C LYS A 179 -9.03 18.56 -10.45
N GLU A 180 -8.12 18.23 -11.36
CA GLU A 180 -8.32 17.20 -12.39
C GLU A 180 -8.54 15.81 -11.75
N VAL A 181 -7.79 15.45 -10.70
CA VAL A 181 -8.00 14.21 -9.92
C VAL A 181 -9.40 14.17 -9.34
N ASN A 182 -9.83 15.26 -8.71
CA ASN A 182 -11.15 15.34 -8.10
C ASN A 182 -12.28 15.30 -9.13
N GLU A 183 -12.14 15.98 -10.27
CA GLU A 183 -13.10 15.91 -11.38
C GLU A 183 -13.22 14.49 -11.95
N MET A 184 -12.11 13.77 -12.12
CA MET A 184 -12.10 12.38 -12.57
C MET A 184 -12.73 11.43 -11.55
N MET A 185 -12.48 11.64 -10.27
CA MET A 185 -12.84 10.68 -9.22
C MET A 185 -14.16 10.96 -8.51
N SER A 186 -14.71 12.18 -8.58
CA SER A 186 -15.98 12.53 -7.93
C SER A 186 -17.19 11.70 -8.40
N PRO A 187 -17.34 11.33 -9.69
CA PRO A 187 -18.41 10.45 -10.13
C PRO A 187 -18.23 8.98 -9.76
N LEU A 188 -17.10 8.63 -9.14
CA LEU A 188 -16.69 7.26 -8.79
C LEU A 188 -16.50 7.13 -7.27
N PRO A 189 -17.54 7.21 -6.44
CA PRO A 189 -17.42 7.11 -4.99
C PRO A 189 -16.98 5.70 -4.57
N ILE A 190 -16.24 5.60 -3.45
CA ILE A 190 -15.75 4.30 -2.96
C ILE A 190 -16.86 3.47 -2.31
N PHE A 191 -17.86 4.12 -1.72
CA PHE A 191 -19.01 3.49 -1.04
C PHE A 191 -20.29 3.85 -1.80
N ALA A 192 -20.45 3.23 -2.97
CA ALA A 192 -21.63 3.42 -3.83
C ALA A 192 -22.45 2.12 -3.88
N TRP A 193 -23.23 1.85 -2.86
CA TRP A 193 -24.26 0.81 -2.80
C TRP A 193 -25.65 1.42 -2.59
#